data_634b803e9ebf6f54d76353a799217dad
#
_entry.id   634b803e9ebf6f54d76353a799217dad
#
_cell.length_a   1.000
_cell.length_b   1.000
_cell.length_c   1.000
_cell.angle_alpha   90.00
_cell.angle_beta   90.00
_cell.angle_gamma   90.00
#
_symmetry.space_group_name_H-M   'P 1'
#
loop_
_entity.id
_entity.type
_entity.pdbx_description
1 polymer ?
#
loop_
_entity_poly.entity_id
_entity_poly.type
_entity_poly.pdbx_seq_one_letter_code
_entity_poly.pdbx_strand_id
1 'polypeptide(L)'
;MNLEERITKIVNNLIKNQKRIAFAESCTGGYISHMFTNVSGVSNTLDRSIVCYSNASKVQLLNVDPKTLEEQGAVSEEVAKQLAFNIRILSDVDIGVGITGIAGPTGGTVEKPVGLVYIGFSTENETKVQQFQFHTDRLEFKNKVLEKILEYFKI
;
A
#
# COMPACT_ATOMS: atom_id res chain seq x y z
N MET A 1 -12.13 -13.40 13.31
CA MET A 1 -10.98 -12.55 13.74
C MET A 1 -11.22 -11.11 13.32
N ASN A 2 -10.97 -10.18 14.23
CA ASN A 2 -10.97 -8.77 13.91
C ASN A 2 -9.67 -8.38 13.18
N LEU A 3 -9.58 -7.14 12.71
CA LEU A 3 -8.42 -6.66 11.97
C LEU A 3 -7.12 -6.76 12.77
N GLU A 4 -7.18 -6.39 14.03
CA GLU A 4 -6.00 -6.42 14.91
C GLU A 4 -5.45 -7.83 15.08
N GLU A 5 -6.32 -8.80 15.32
CA GLU A 5 -5.92 -10.21 15.42
C GLU A 5 -5.31 -10.74 14.12
N ARG A 6 -5.88 -10.34 12.99
CA ARG A 6 -5.35 -10.73 11.67
C ARG A 6 -3.96 -10.14 11.44
N ILE A 7 -3.78 -8.85 11.76
CA ILE A 7 -2.48 -8.21 11.63
C ILE A 7 -1.45 -8.88 12.53
N THR A 8 -1.83 -9.18 13.77
CA THR A 8 -0.95 -9.87 14.73
C THR A 8 -0.45 -11.19 14.16
N LYS A 9 -1.34 -11.99 13.58
CA LYS A 9 -0.96 -13.26 12.95
C LYS A 9 0.01 -13.05 11.79
N ILE A 10 -0.24 -12.06 10.94
CA ILE A 10 0.62 -11.76 9.80
C ILE A 10 2.00 -11.32 10.29
N VAL A 11 2.06 -10.39 11.24
CA VAL A 11 3.33 -9.90 11.80
C VAL A 11 4.13 -11.06 12.40
N ASN A 12 3.48 -11.91 13.21
CA ASN A 12 4.15 -13.06 13.83
C ASN A 12 4.66 -14.05 12.77
N ASN A 13 3.90 -14.26 11.71
CA ASN A 13 4.32 -15.13 10.61
C ASN A 13 5.52 -14.55 9.86
N LEU A 14 5.51 -13.26 9.58
CA LEU A 14 6.64 -12.58 8.93
C LEU A 14 7.90 -12.66 9.79
N ILE A 15 7.78 -12.43 11.09
CA ILE A 15 8.91 -12.53 12.03
C ILE A 15 9.46 -13.96 12.03
N LYS A 16 8.59 -14.95 12.15
CA LYS A 16 8.97 -16.36 12.17
C LYS A 16 9.74 -16.78 10.92
N ASN A 17 9.32 -16.28 9.77
CA ASN A 17 9.95 -16.57 8.47
C ASN A 17 11.08 -15.61 8.11
N GLN A 18 11.45 -14.71 9.00
CA GLN A 18 12.52 -13.71 8.81
C GLN A 18 12.28 -12.86 7.55
N LYS A 19 11.01 -12.50 7.31
CA LYS A 19 10.61 -11.64 6.20
C LYS A 19 10.37 -10.22 6.68
N ARG A 20 10.85 -9.24 5.94
CA ARG A 20 10.67 -7.83 6.24
C ARG A 20 9.77 -7.17 5.21
N ILE A 21 9.05 -6.14 5.64
CA ILE A 21 8.04 -5.45 4.85
C ILE A 21 8.21 -3.93 4.95
N ALA A 22 7.82 -3.23 3.89
CA ALA A 22 7.75 -1.77 3.85
C ALA A 22 6.53 -1.34 3.04
N PHE A 23 6.00 -0.15 3.36
CA PHE A 23 4.81 0.39 2.71
C PHE A 23 5.11 1.72 2.02
N ALA A 24 4.53 1.92 0.85
CA ALA A 24 4.42 3.21 0.18
C ALA A 24 2.94 3.57 0.14
N GLU A 25 2.53 4.49 1.00
CA GLU A 25 1.13 4.87 1.17
C GLU A 25 0.85 6.22 0.54
N SER A 26 -0.23 6.32 -0.22
CA SER A 26 -0.73 7.58 -0.75
C SER A 26 -2.09 7.89 -0.14
N CYS A 27 -3.16 7.39 -0.72
CA CYS A 27 -4.52 7.68 -0.24
C CYS A 27 -4.83 7.22 1.18
N THR A 28 -4.09 6.27 1.72
CA THR A 28 -4.28 5.78 3.09
C THR A 28 -3.59 6.62 4.15
N GLY A 29 -2.67 7.50 3.75
CA GLY A 29 -2.10 8.54 4.61
C GLY A 29 -1.36 8.06 5.86
N GLY A 30 -0.81 6.83 5.84
CA GLY A 30 -0.12 6.24 6.98
C GLY A 30 -1.00 5.28 7.80
N TYR A 31 -2.26 5.10 7.43
CA TYR A 31 -3.18 4.24 8.18
C TYR A 31 -2.72 2.78 8.21
N ILE A 32 -2.19 2.26 7.10
CA ILE A 32 -1.75 0.87 7.03
C ILE A 32 -0.59 0.62 8.01
N SER A 33 0.44 1.44 7.94
CA SER A 33 1.58 1.34 8.85
C SER A 33 1.17 1.61 10.31
N HIS A 34 0.26 2.54 10.55
CA HIS A 34 -0.30 2.78 11.89
C HIS A 34 -0.90 1.49 12.46
N MET A 35 -1.72 0.81 11.70
CA MET A 35 -2.37 -0.43 12.15
C MET A 35 -1.35 -1.54 12.39
N PHE A 36 -0.35 -1.67 11.55
CA PHE A 36 0.73 -2.66 11.76
C PHE A 36 1.55 -2.33 13.01
N THR A 37 1.84 -1.07 13.26
CA THR A 37 2.67 -0.66 14.41
C THR A 37 1.95 -0.77 15.75
N ASN A 38 0.66 -1.07 15.76
CA ASN A 38 -0.07 -1.39 16.99
C ASN A 38 0.27 -2.80 17.52
N VAL A 39 0.97 -3.61 16.72
CA VAL A 39 1.34 -4.97 17.12
C VAL A 39 2.72 -4.96 17.76
N SER A 40 2.84 -5.51 18.97
CA SER A 40 4.12 -5.66 19.65
C SER A 40 5.06 -6.56 18.85
N GLY A 41 6.33 -6.16 18.74
CA GLY A 41 7.33 -6.92 17.98
C GLY A 41 7.41 -6.56 16.50
N VAL A 42 6.54 -5.70 16.01
CA VAL A 42 6.50 -5.31 14.58
C VAL A 42 7.81 -4.75 14.07
N SER A 43 8.64 -4.14 14.93
CA SER A 43 9.95 -3.61 14.54
C SER A 43 10.90 -4.69 14.01
N ASN A 44 10.64 -5.96 14.28
CA ASN A 44 11.42 -7.08 13.75
C ASN A 44 11.07 -7.41 12.29
N THR A 45 10.01 -6.82 11.74
CA THR A 45 9.59 -7.09 10.37
C THR A 45 9.31 -5.84 9.55
N LEU A 46 8.70 -4.81 10.13
CA LEU A 46 8.43 -3.55 9.43
C LEU A 46 9.68 -2.67 9.43
N ASP A 47 10.19 -2.32 8.25
CA ASP A 47 11.32 -1.40 8.11
C ASP A 47 10.85 0.05 8.15
N ARG A 48 9.98 0.42 7.23
CA ARG A 48 9.50 1.79 7.08
C ARG A 48 8.17 1.85 6.34
N SER A 49 7.50 2.99 6.49
CA SER A 49 6.41 3.38 5.62
C SER A 49 6.66 4.82 5.18
N ILE A 50 6.48 5.08 3.90
CA ILE A 50 6.61 6.42 3.34
C ILE A 50 5.23 6.86 2.88
N VAL A 51 4.75 7.98 3.42
CA VAL A 51 3.53 8.62 2.95
C VAL A 51 3.90 9.56 1.81
N CYS A 52 3.63 9.13 0.59
CA CYS A 52 3.93 9.88 -0.63
C CYS A 52 2.62 10.40 -1.25
N TYR A 53 2.02 11.36 -0.58
CA TYR A 53 0.65 11.79 -0.89
C TYR A 53 0.54 12.57 -2.20
N SER A 54 1.45 13.51 -2.45
CA SER A 54 1.47 14.31 -3.67
C SER A 54 2.23 13.61 -4.80
N ASN A 55 2.00 14.05 -6.03
CA ASN A 55 2.78 13.56 -7.17
C ASN A 55 4.27 13.91 -7.01
N ALA A 56 4.57 15.12 -6.52
CA ALA A 56 5.94 15.52 -6.26
C ALA A 56 6.64 14.59 -5.28
N SER A 57 5.96 14.19 -4.19
CA SER A 57 6.54 13.28 -3.19
C SER A 57 6.75 11.87 -3.75
N LYS A 58 5.87 11.40 -4.64
CA LYS A 58 6.06 10.12 -5.32
C LYS A 58 7.35 10.10 -6.14
N VAL A 59 7.62 11.19 -6.85
CA VAL A 59 8.84 11.33 -7.65
C VAL A 59 10.07 11.45 -6.74
N GLN A 60 10.02 12.35 -5.77
CA GLN A 60 11.18 12.66 -4.92
C GLN A 60 11.57 11.53 -4.00
N LEU A 61 10.60 10.88 -3.37
CA LEU A 61 10.84 9.89 -2.33
C LEU A 61 10.91 8.47 -2.86
N LEU A 62 10.14 8.15 -3.90
CA LEU A 62 10.01 6.79 -4.40
C LEU A 62 10.35 6.65 -5.88
N ASN A 63 10.95 7.68 -6.44
CA ASN A 63 11.44 7.64 -7.82
C ASN A 63 10.41 7.17 -8.85
N VAL A 64 9.14 7.55 -8.62
CA VAL A 64 8.08 7.29 -9.60
C VAL A 64 8.36 8.10 -10.86
N ASP A 65 8.23 7.47 -12.01
CA ASP A 65 8.49 8.11 -13.29
C ASP A 65 7.50 9.27 -13.53
N PRO A 66 7.97 10.52 -13.66
CA PRO A 66 7.10 11.66 -13.94
C PRO A 66 6.25 11.49 -15.20
N LYS A 67 6.78 10.79 -16.19
CA LYS A 67 6.07 10.51 -17.44
C LYS A 67 4.87 9.60 -17.20
N THR A 68 5.02 8.60 -16.35
CA THR A 68 3.90 7.72 -15.96
C THR A 68 2.80 8.53 -15.27
N LEU A 69 3.16 9.43 -14.36
CA LEU A 69 2.20 10.29 -13.68
C LEU A 69 1.44 11.20 -14.67
N GLU A 70 2.15 11.74 -15.65
CA GLU A 70 1.56 12.59 -16.69
C GLU A 70 0.61 11.81 -17.60
N GLU A 71 1.03 10.64 -18.06
CA GLU A 71 0.28 9.85 -19.05
C GLU A 71 -0.87 9.06 -18.44
N GLN A 72 -0.66 8.49 -17.26
CA GLN A 72 -1.62 7.56 -16.64
C GLN A 72 -2.26 8.09 -15.36
N GLY A 73 -1.69 9.15 -14.79
CA GLY A 73 -2.14 9.71 -13.51
C GLY A 73 -1.65 8.92 -12.31
N ALA A 74 -1.78 9.53 -11.13
CA ALA A 74 -1.32 8.93 -9.88
C ALA A 74 -2.08 7.65 -9.53
N VAL A 75 -3.38 7.60 -9.81
CA VAL A 75 -4.24 6.44 -9.54
C VAL A 75 -4.24 5.54 -10.76
N SER A 76 -3.29 4.64 -10.82
CA SER A 76 -3.10 3.74 -11.95
C SER A 76 -2.35 2.48 -11.51
N GLU A 77 -2.51 1.43 -12.29
CA GLU A 77 -1.79 0.17 -12.07
C GLU A 77 -0.28 0.38 -12.09
N GLU A 78 0.23 1.13 -13.07
CA GLU A 78 1.67 1.35 -13.22
C GLU A 78 2.26 2.13 -12.04
N VAL A 79 1.56 3.14 -11.52
CA VAL A 79 2.04 3.87 -10.34
C VAL A 79 2.06 2.96 -9.10
N ALA A 80 1.02 2.17 -8.87
CA ALA A 80 1.01 1.20 -7.77
C ALA A 80 2.17 0.22 -7.87
N LYS A 81 2.45 -0.26 -9.08
CA LYS A 81 3.57 -1.16 -9.35
C LYS A 81 4.91 -0.52 -9.00
N GLN A 82 5.14 0.72 -9.46
CA GLN A 82 6.38 1.45 -9.16
C GLN A 82 6.51 1.74 -7.67
N LEU A 83 5.43 2.13 -7.00
CA LEU A 83 5.45 2.36 -5.55
C LEU A 83 5.86 1.09 -4.80
N ALA A 84 5.25 -0.04 -5.10
CA ALA A 84 5.54 -1.31 -4.44
C ALA A 84 6.98 -1.77 -4.68
N PHE A 85 7.40 -1.75 -5.94
CA PHE A 85 8.76 -2.17 -6.32
C PHE A 85 9.81 -1.24 -5.70
N ASN A 86 9.61 0.07 -5.82
CA ASN A 86 10.61 1.05 -5.39
C ASN A 86 10.73 1.12 -3.87
N ILE A 87 9.62 0.97 -3.12
CA ILE A 87 9.73 0.91 -1.66
C ILE A 87 10.46 -0.36 -1.21
N ARG A 88 10.25 -1.48 -1.90
CA ARG A 88 10.97 -2.72 -1.58
C ARG A 88 12.48 -2.56 -1.79
N ILE A 89 12.89 -1.99 -2.93
CA ILE A 89 14.30 -1.78 -3.25
C ILE A 89 14.94 -0.76 -2.31
N LEU A 90 14.29 0.37 -2.10
CA LEU A 90 14.79 1.44 -1.22
C LEU A 90 15.02 0.94 0.20
N SER A 91 14.12 0.11 0.69
CA SER A 91 14.14 -0.39 2.06
C SER A 91 14.97 -1.66 2.22
N ASP A 92 15.36 -2.30 1.12
CA ASP A 92 16.04 -3.59 1.10
C ASP A 92 15.28 -4.64 1.93
N VAL A 93 14.00 -4.78 1.62
CA VAL A 93 13.10 -5.71 2.31
C VAL A 93 12.57 -6.77 1.36
N ASP A 94 11.90 -7.79 1.92
CA ASP A 94 11.36 -8.90 1.14
C ASP A 94 10.06 -8.56 0.44
N ILE A 95 9.24 -7.70 1.06
CA ILE A 95 7.90 -7.35 0.56
C ILE A 95 7.73 -5.84 0.57
N GLY A 96 7.42 -5.28 -0.59
CA GLY A 96 7.02 -3.88 -0.73
C GLY A 96 5.54 -3.81 -1.09
N VAL A 97 4.80 -2.95 -0.42
CA VAL A 97 3.38 -2.72 -0.71
C VAL A 97 3.19 -1.26 -1.11
N GLY A 98 2.58 -1.03 -2.27
CA GLY A 98 2.33 0.31 -2.80
C GLY A 98 0.83 0.54 -2.98
N ILE A 99 0.32 1.68 -2.52
CA ILE A 99 -1.11 1.95 -2.51
C ILE A 99 -1.37 3.32 -3.11
N THR A 100 -2.23 3.37 -4.12
CA THR A 100 -2.71 4.61 -4.71
C THR A 100 -4.19 4.50 -5.05
N GLY A 101 -4.97 5.53 -4.73
CA GLY A 101 -6.42 5.47 -4.91
C GLY A 101 -7.13 6.78 -4.63
N ILE A 102 -8.46 6.73 -4.72
CA ILE A 102 -9.34 7.88 -4.52
C ILE A 102 -10.32 7.55 -3.38
N ALA A 103 -10.01 8.03 -2.18
CA ALA A 103 -10.84 7.76 -1.01
C ALA A 103 -12.22 8.44 -1.10
N GLY A 104 -12.29 9.61 -1.73
CA GLY A 104 -13.53 10.38 -1.82
C GLY A 104 -13.81 11.22 -0.58
N PRO A 105 -14.98 11.85 -0.51
CA PRO A 105 -16.12 11.83 -1.46
C PRO A 105 -15.87 12.60 -2.76
N THR A 106 -14.78 13.34 -2.87
CA THR A 106 -14.41 14.12 -4.06
C THR A 106 -13.22 13.51 -4.79
N GLY A 107 -12.86 14.05 -5.95
CA GLY A 107 -11.66 13.69 -6.69
C GLY A 107 -11.84 12.61 -7.74
N GLY A 108 -13.02 12.02 -7.84
CA GLY A 108 -13.28 10.99 -8.84
C GLY A 108 -13.70 11.56 -10.19
N THR A 109 -13.50 10.75 -11.23
CA THR A 109 -13.98 11.00 -12.59
C THR A 109 -14.76 9.79 -13.07
N VAL A 110 -15.36 9.86 -14.26
CA VAL A 110 -16.07 8.71 -14.86
C VAL A 110 -15.11 7.55 -15.06
N GLU A 111 -13.89 7.84 -15.51
CA GLU A 111 -12.87 6.82 -15.80
C GLU A 111 -12.19 6.30 -14.52
N LYS A 112 -12.03 7.18 -13.54
CA LYS A 112 -11.41 6.85 -12.25
C LYS A 112 -12.34 7.30 -11.13
N PRO A 113 -13.37 6.50 -10.82
CA PRO A 113 -14.39 6.90 -9.85
C PRO A 113 -13.87 6.89 -8.42
N VAL A 114 -14.57 7.62 -7.56
CA VAL A 114 -14.33 7.56 -6.11
C VAL A 114 -14.41 6.11 -5.63
N GLY A 115 -13.47 5.73 -4.78
CA GLY A 115 -13.36 4.36 -4.25
C GLY A 115 -12.43 3.45 -5.04
N LEU A 116 -11.95 3.90 -6.20
CA LEU A 116 -10.95 3.15 -6.97
C LEU A 116 -9.62 3.12 -6.24
N VAL A 117 -9.02 1.96 -6.15
CA VAL A 117 -7.69 1.78 -5.53
C VAL A 117 -6.90 0.68 -6.25
N TYR A 118 -5.62 0.92 -6.40
CA TYR A 118 -4.65 -0.06 -6.86
C TYR A 118 -3.68 -0.36 -5.74
N ILE A 119 -3.47 -1.64 -5.47
CA ILE A 119 -2.54 -2.10 -4.43
C ILE A 119 -1.49 -2.99 -5.10
N GLY A 120 -0.24 -2.56 -5.06
CA GLY A 120 0.89 -3.32 -5.58
C GLY A 120 1.56 -4.10 -4.48
N PHE A 121 1.99 -5.32 -4.80
CA PHE A 121 2.76 -6.20 -3.92
C PHE A 121 4.01 -6.63 -4.67
N SER A 122 5.17 -6.27 -4.16
CA SER A 122 6.45 -6.59 -4.79
C SER A 122 7.26 -7.53 -3.92
N THR A 123 7.68 -8.63 -4.52
CA THR A 123 8.62 -9.57 -3.92
C THR A 123 9.81 -9.73 -4.85
N GLU A 124 10.81 -10.49 -4.43
CA GLU A 124 11.96 -10.84 -5.25
C GLU A 124 11.55 -11.46 -6.60
N ASN A 125 10.47 -12.22 -6.61
CA ASN A 125 10.05 -12.99 -7.80
C ASN A 125 9.18 -12.19 -8.76
N GLU A 126 8.35 -11.29 -8.25
CA GLU A 126 7.37 -10.57 -9.08
C GLU A 126 6.80 -9.36 -8.37
N THR A 127 6.20 -8.46 -9.15
CA THR A 127 5.37 -7.37 -8.65
C THR A 127 4.00 -7.49 -9.27
N LYS A 128 2.99 -7.70 -8.42
CA LYS A 128 1.57 -7.82 -8.82
C LYS A 128 0.78 -6.63 -8.36
N VAL A 129 -0.23 -6.24 -9.12
CA VAL A 129 -1.15 -5.16 -8.75
C VAL A 129 -2.56 -5.70 -8.76
N GLN A 130 -3.32 -5.39 -7.72
CA GLN A 130 -4.74 -5.69 -7.61
C GLN A 130 -5.53 -4.39 -7.66
N GLN A 131 -6.66 -4.41 -8.34
CA GLN A 131 -7.56 -3.28 -8.49
C GLN A 131 -8.86 -3.57 -7.74
N PHE A 132 -9.32 -2.59 -6.96
CA PHE A 132 -10.60 -2.66 -6.26
C PHE A 132 -11.36 -1.35 -6.40
N GLN A 133 -12.65 -1.41 -6.17
CA GLN A 133 -13.48 -0.22 -6.07
C GLN A 133 -14.44 -0.40 -4.90
N PHE A 134 -14.42 0.56 -3.96
CA PHE A 134 -15.26 0.54 -2.76
C PHE A 134 -16.23 1.71 -2.77
N HIS A 135 -17.45 1.45 -2.31
CA HIS A 135 -18.51 2.45 -2.19
C HIS A 135 -18.75 2.75 -0.72
N THR A 136 -17.83 3.47 -0.11
CA THR A 136 -17.79 3.74 1.34
C THR A 136 -17.48 5.21 1.61
N ASP A 137 -17.56 5.63 2.86
CA ASP A 137 -16.97 6.89 3.27
C ASP A 137 -15.43 6.79 3.28
N ARG A 138 -14.78 7.91 3.50
CA ARG A 138 -13.34 8.05 3.43
C ARG A 138 -12.59 7.17 4.45
N LEU A 139 -13.10 7.09 5.67
CA LEU A 139 -12.47 6.30 6.73
C LEU A 139 -12.65 4.81 6.48
N GLU A 140 -13.83 4.38 6.11
CA GLU A 140 -14.11 2.98 5.81
C GLU A 140 -13.34 2.51 4.55
N PHE A 141 -13.10 3.41 3.60
CA PHE A 141 -12.24 3.13 2.46
C PHE A 141 -10.85 2.64 2.91
N LYS A 142 -10.25 3.31 3.89
CA LYS A 142 -8.95 2.90 4.41
C LYS A 142 -8.99 1.52 5.06
N ASN A 143 -10.06 1.21 5.79
CA ASN A 143 -10.28 -0.10 6.38
C ASN A 143 -10.41 -1.18 5.31
N LYS A 144 -11.13 -0.90 4.23
CA LYS A 144 -11.27 -1.85 3.11
C LYS A 144 -9.94 -2.12 2.42
N VAL A 145 -9.14 -1.09 2.24
CA VAL A 145 -7.78 -1.24 1.68
C VAL A 145 -6.94 -2.13 2.59
N LEU A 146 -6.98 -1.88 3.89
CA LEU A 146 -6.27 -2.72 4.86
C LEU A 146 -6.72 -4.18 4.78
N GLU A 147 -8.03 -4.44 4.74
CA GLU A 147 -8.55 -5.80 4.59
C GLU A 147 -7.97 -6.52 3.37
N LYS A 148 -7.90 -5.82 2.22
CA LYS A 148 -7.35 -6.40 0.99
C LYS A 148 -5.86 -6.68 1.08
N ILE A 149 -5.12 -5.82 1.78
CA ILE A 149 -3.71 -6.07 2.04
C ILE A 149 -3.55 -7.33 2.91
N LEU A 150 -4.36 -7.47 3.97
CA LEU A 150 -4.30 -8.65 4.84
C LEU A 150 -4.66 -9.94 4.09
N GLU A 151 -5.62 -9.88 3.17
CA GLU A 151 -6.00 -11.04 2.35
C GLU A 151 -4.84 -11.55 1.48
N TYR A 152 -3.96 -10.67 1.04
CA TYR A 152 -2.78 -11.06 0.25
C TYR A 152 -1.92 -12.08 0.98
N PHE A 153 -1.78 -11.96 2.28
CA PHE A 153 -0.92 -12.84 3.08
C PHE A 153 -1.51 -14.23 3.33
N LYS A 154 -2.77 -14.45 3.08
CA LYS A 154 -3.46 -15.77 3.15
C LYS A 154 -3.22 -16.52 4.46
N ILE A 155 -3.39 -15.84 5.58
CA ILE A 155 -3.22 -16.42 6.92
C ILE A 155 -4.57 -16.55 7.61
#